data_98e89987dee39648aa1e8e213397b60b
#
_entry.id   98e89987dee39648aa1e8e213397b60b
#
_cell.length_a   1.000
_cell.length_b   1.000
_cell.length_c   1.000
_cell.angle_alpha   90.00
_cell.angle_beta   90.00
_cell.angle_gamma   90.00
#
_symmetry.space_group_name_H-M   'P 1'
#
loop_
_entity.id
_entity.type
_entity.pdbx_description
1 polymer ?
#
loop_
_entity_poly.entity_id
_entity_poly.type
_entity_poly.pdbx_seq_one_letter_code
_entity_poly.pdbx_strand_id
1 'polypeptide(L)'
;MNSSNSGNKLWSKAKSIIPGGNGLLSKRPDRYAKDIWPTYYSKAKGCQIWDLDDNVYIDMAQNGIGTAILGYADDDVNQSVIKAINNGVNTTLNAPEEVELAQKLLELNPTMGGVKFARGGGEAMSLAVRIARTHTKRDKVAFSGYHGWTDWYLATNLSSESNLDEHLLPGLEPSGVPSGLSGTAFPFKYNNINDFKKLLEQHDDIGVIVLEGARYDLPNADFLKAIDIESKRKDIVVIVDEITSGLRMSESGVYRLLDFDPDIAVYGKALGNGFAISAVVGKKEVMDSAQDTFISSTMWTERVGFVAGLATLNKLTDCSVHKHLIEIGTHIGNGWSELAKKYELDISITDYKPLITFKLNYGEANNPIATLFIQEMLKRGYLASTSIYVTYAHTIEIVNKYLENVDEVFEIMSDAINNNKVLDLLETEVRTDMFKRLN
;
A
#
# COMPACT_ATOMS: atom_id res chain seq x y z
N MET A 1 -28.00 -6.15 13.32
CA MET A 1 -27.49 -4.74 13.44
C MET A 1 -28.42 -3.82 12.65
N ASN A 2 -28.75 -2.61 13.16
CA ASN A 2 -29.65 -1.70 12.44
C ASN A 2 -28.98 -1.19 11.14
N SER A 3 -29.58 -1.45 9.98
CA SER A 3 -29.13 -0.99 8.65
C SER A 3 -29.10 0.54 8.44
N SER A 4 -29.26 1.31 9.48
CA SER A 4 -29.43 2.78 9.49
C SER A 4 -28.46 3.48 10.42
N ASN A 5 -27.16 3.03 10.46
CA ASN A 5 -26.14 3.76 11.22
C ASN A 5 -25.79 5.10 10.54
N SER A 6 -25.22 6.03 11.31
CA SER A 6 -24.85 7.37 10.84
C SER A 6 -23.84 7.33 9.69
N GLY A 7 -22.93 6.36 9.69
CA GLY A 7 -21.95 6.13 8.63
C GLY A 7 -22.60 5.78 7.30
N ASN A 8 -23.59 4.88 7.28
CA ASN A 8 -24.29 4.47 6.05
C ASN A 8 -25.17 5.59 5.49
N LYS A 9 -25.78 6.41 6.33
CA LYS A 9 -26.52 7.62 5.91
C LYS A 9 -25.57 8.62 5.23
N LEU A 10 -24.40 8.85 5.84
CA LEU A 10 -23.39 9.74 5.27
C LEU A 10 -22.82 9.20 3.98
N TRP A 11 -22.59 7.87 3.87
CA TRP A 11 -22.15 7.21 2.65
C TRP A 11 -23.15 7.39 1.50
N SER A 12 -24.43 7.24 1.78
CA SER A 12 -25.49 7.47 0.79
C SER A 12 -25.48 8.91 0.26
N LYS A 13 -25.26 9.89 1.13
CA LYS A 13 -25.07 11.29 0.75
C LYS A 13 -23.76 11.47 -0.04
N ALA A 14 -22.66 10.88 0.41
CA ALA A 14 -21.38 11.01 -0.27
C ALA A 14 -21.43 10.52 -1.72
N LYS A 15 -22.09 9.38 -1.99
CA LYS A 15 -22.27 8.86 -3.36
C LYS A 15 -23.00 9.83 -4.29
N SER A 16 -23.86 10.69 -3.77
CA SER A 16 -24.59 11.67 -4.59
C SER A 16 -23.80 12.93 -4.93
N ILE A 17 -22.73 13.22 -4.19
CA ILE A 17 -21.97 14.48 -4.34
C ILE A 17 -20.46 14.26 -4.62
N ILE A 18 -19.94 13.07 -4.32
CA ILE A 18 -18.55 12.68 -4.58
C ILE A 18 -18.59 11.50 -5.57
N PRO A 19 -18.11 11.65 -6.80
CA PRO A 19 -18.02 10.52 -7.73
C PRO A 19 -17.24 9.36 -7.12
N GLY A 20 -17.86 8.15 -7.09
CA GLY A 20 -17.29 6.99 -6.41
C GLY A 20 -17.41 7.00 -4.86
N GLY A 21 -18.10 7.99 -4.28
CA GLY A 21 -18.36 8.12 -2.84
C GLY A 21 -17.19 8.58 -1.97
N ASN A 22 -15.97 8.33 -2.40
CA ASN A 22 -14.72 8.77 -1.75
C ASN A 22 -13.56 8.82 -2.73
N GLY A 23 -12.40 9.29 -2.27
CA GLY A 23 -11.18 9.39 -3.09
C GLY A 23 -10.32 8.11 -3.15
N LEU A 24 -10.74 7.00 -2.52
CA LEU A 24 -9.90 5.80 -2.44
C LEU A 24 -10.73 4.51 -2.49
N LEU A 25 -10.54 3.72 -3.54
CA LEU A 25 -11.25 2.45 -3.76
C LEU A 25 -11.18 1.51 -2.53
N SER A 26 -10.01 1.37 -1.91
CA SER A 26 -9.80 0.47 -0.77
C SER A 26 -10.52 0.90 0.52
N LYS A 27 -11.16 2.07 0.57
CA LYS A 27 -12.00 2.52 1.69
C LYS A 27 -13.51 2.39 1.40
N ARG A 28 -13.88 1.85 0.26
CA ARG A 28 -15.30 1.64 -0.06
C ARG A 28 -15.86 0.49 0.77
N PRO A 29 -17.07 0.61 1.35
CA PRO A 29 -17.67 -0.43 2.18
C PRO A 29 -17.97 -1.74 1.42
N ASP A 30 -18.21 -1.68 0.11
CA ASP A 30 -18.41 -2.87 -0.73
C ASP A 30 -17.15 -3.74 -0.92
N ARG A 31 -16.00 -3.25 -0.47
CA ARG A 31 -14.75 -4.05 -0.37
C ARG A 31 -14.70 -4.92 0.88
N TYR A 32 -15.65 -4.74 1.82
CA TYR A 32 -15.72 -5.42 3.10
C TYR A 32 -17.10 -6.05 3.33
N ALA A 33 -18.00 -5.33 3.96
CA ALA A 33 -19.36 -5.76 4.30
C ALA A 33 -20.33 -4.59 4.11
N LYS A 34 -20.75 -4.37 2.88
CA LYS A 34 -21.39 -3.16 2.32
C LYS A 34 -22.37 -2.46 3.24
N ASP A 35 -23.28 -3.21 3.86
CA ASP A 35 -24.42 -2.63 4.58
C ASP A 35 -24.18 -2.48 6.08
N ILE A 36 -23.16 -3.16 6.62
CA ILE A 36 -22.87 -3.20 8.04
C ILE A 36 -21.51 -2.59 8.41
N TRP A 37 -20.63 -2.33 7.42
CA TRP A 37 -19.32 -1.73 7.64
C TRP A 37 -19.44 -0.27 8.11
N PRO A 38 -18.77 0.15 9.22
CA PRO A 38 -18.77 1.53 9.70
C PRO A 38 -17.90 2.41 8.80
N THR A 39 -18.49 2.98 7.77
CA THR A 39 -17.79 3.65 6.67
C THR A 39 -17.02 4.90 7.07
N TYR A 40 -17.42 5.57 8.16
CA TYR A 40 -16.82 6.82 8.63
C TYR A 40 -16.44 6.73 10.11
N TYR A 41 -15.39 7.45 10.46
CA TYR A 41 -14.90 7.56 11.83
C TYR A 41 -15.00 9.00 12.36
N SER A 42 -15.14 9.14 13.66
CA SER A 42 -15.07 10.41 14.41
C SER A 42 -13.68 10.61 15.00
N LYS A 43 -13.03 9.53 15.46
CA LYS A 43 -11.75 9.52 16.16
C LYS A 43 -10.99 8.24 15.88
N ALA A 44 -9.65 8.34 15.91
CA ALA A 44 -8.77 7.17 15.91
C ALA A 44 -7.55 7.43 16.81
N LYS A 45 -7.09 6.41 17.56
CA LYS A 45 -5.90 6.48 18.43
C LYS A 45 -5.27 5.09 18.56
N GLY A 46 -3.96 4.98 18.40
CA GLY A 46 -3.28 3.69 18.39
C GLY A 46 -3.78 2.79 17.25
N CYS A 47 -4.40 1.66 17.58
CA CYS A 47 -5.11 0.81 16.63
C CYS A 47 -6.64 0.82 16.84
N GLN A 48 -7.17 1.76 17.64
CA GLN A 48 -8.60 1.91 17.89
C GLN A 48 -9.22 2.97 16.99
N ILE A 49 -10.45 2.70 16.53
CA ILE A 49 -11.27 3.61 15.73
C ILE A 49 -12.67 3.72 16.37
N TRP A 50 -13.17 4.94 16.48
CA TRP A 50 -14.55 5.24 16.87
C TRP A 50 -15.32 5.63 15.61
N ASP A 51 -16.47 5.00 15.39
CA ASP A 51 -17.37 5.40 14.31
C ASP A 51 -18.17 6.67 14.66
N LEU A 52 -19.14 7.04 13.83
CA LEU A 52 -19.98 8.22 14.06
C LEU A 52 -21.09 7.99 15.11
N ASP A 53 -21.26 6.77 15.56
CA ASP A 53 -22.24 6.37 16.58
C ASP A 53 -21.52 5.95 17.89
N ASP A 54 -20.24 6.35 18.05
CA ASP A 54 -19.35 6.07 19.19
C ASP A 54 -19.04 4.58 19.45
N ASN A 55 -19.32 3.70 18.50
CA ASN A 55 -18.85 2.32 18.61
C ASN A 55 -17.33 2.26 18.41
N VAL A 56 -16.67 1.42 19.21
CA VAL A 56 -15.20 1.28 19.20
C VAL A 56 -14.82 -0.02 18.52
N TYR A 57 -13.86 0.06 17.62
CA TYR A 57 -13.30 -1.09 16.91
C TYR A 57 -11.77 -1.11 17.04
N ILE A 58 -11.19 -2.31 17.06
CA ILE A 58 -9.76 -2.51 16.85
C ILE A 58 -9.55 -2.72 15.34
N ASP A 59 -8.66 -1.92 14.73
CA ASP A 59 -8.31 -2.10 13.30
C ASP A 59 -7.29 -3.23 13.13
N MET A 60 -7.79 -4.42 12.78
CA MET A 60 -7.03 -5.60 12.38
C MET A 60 -7.17 -5.80 10.85
N ALA A 61 -7.08 -4.70 10.09
CA ALA A 61 -7.16 -4.71 8.63
C ALA A 61 -6.15 -3.73 8.01
N GLN A 62 -6.59 -2.55 7.63
CA GLN A 62 -5.85 -1.70 6.70
C GLN A 62 -4.97 -0.64 7.37
N ASN A 63 -5.24 -0.27 8.62
CA ASN A 63 -4.48 0.77 9.36
C ASN A 63 -4.16 2.00 8.49
N GLY A 64 -5.22 2.61 7.93
CA GLY A 64 -5.11 3.74 7.01
C GLY A 64 -4.51 3.37 5.64
N ILE A 65 -4.68 2.13 5.20
CA ILE A 65 -4.03 1.53 4.00
C ILE A 65 -2.50 1.55 4.14
N GLY A 66 -2.05 1.17 5.35
CA GLY A 66 -0.64 1.09 5.70
C GLY A 66 0.03 2.44 5.97
N THR A 67 -0.73 3.53 6.13
CA THR A 67 -0.12 4.83 6.47
C THR A 67 0.21 4.95 7.96
N ALA A 68 -0.57 4.35 8.86
CA ALA A 68 -0.41 4.47 10.30
C ALA A 68 0.60 3.45 10.88
N ILE A 69 1.86 3.51 10.46
CA ILE A 69 2.89 2.56 10.88
C ILE A 69 3.14 2.59 12.39
N LEU A 70 3.07 3.77 13.02
CA LEU A 70 3.21 3.95 14.47
C LEU A 70 1.88 3.79 15.23
N GLY A 71 0.79 3.64 14.50
CA GLY A 71 -0.58 3.74 15.00
C GLY A 71 -1.21 5.12 14.70
N TYR A 72 -2.52 5.19 14.87
CA TYR A 72 -3.29 6.42 14.65
C TYR A 72 -2.96 7.48 15.70
N ALA A 73 -2.89 8.72 15.23
CA ALA A 73 -2.71 9.90 16.09
C ALA A 73 -1.53 9.73 17.08
N ASP A 74 -0.39 9.25 16.60
CA ASP A 74 0.83 9.11 17.41
C ASP A 74 1.23 10.44 18.04
N ASP A 75 1.57 10.42 19.33
CA ASP A 75 1.74 11.66 20.11
C ASP A 75 2.99 12.44 19.68
N ASP A 76 4.09 11.75 19.34
CA ASP A 76 5.36 12.42 18.96
C ASP A 76 5.21 13.09 17.60
N VAL A 77 4.56 12.39 16.65
CA VAL A 77 4.26 12.94 15.32
C VAL A 77 3.29 14.12 15.43
N ASN A 78 2.20 13.96 16.18
CA ASN A 78 1.20 15.01 16.36
C ASN A 78 1.78 16.26 17.02
N GLN A 79 2.58 16.14 18.09
CA GLN A 79 3.18 17.28 18.77
C GLN A 79 4.12 18.05 17.85
N SER A 80 4.93 17.34 17.07
CA SER A 80 5.82 17.93 16.06
C SER A 80 5.04 18.71 15.00
N VAL A 81 3.96 18.12 14.49
CA VAL A 81 3.08 18.74 13.50
C VAL A 81 2.34 19.97 14.06
N ILE A 82 1.79 19.89 15.28
CA ILE A 82 1.13 21.02 15.94
C ILE A 82 2.09 22.21 16.08
N LYS A 83 3.35 21.95 16.45
CA LYS A 83 4.38 22.99 16.52
C LYS A 83 4.63 23.62 15.14
N ALA A 84 4.69 22.82 14.08
CA ALA A 84 4.86 23.31 12.70
C ALA A 84 3.66 24.16 12.25
N ILE A 85 2.43 23.74 12.54
CA ILE A 85 1.21 24.49 12.22
C ILE A 85 1.23 25.86 12.88
N ASN A 86 1.59 25.96 14.16
CA ASN A 86 1.66 27.22 14.90
C ASN A 86 2.75 28.16 14.37
N ASN A 87 3.76 27.66 13.67
CA ASN A 87 4.84 28.45 13.08
C ASN A 87 4.63 28.76 11.57
N GLY A 88 3.50 28.36 10.98
CA GLY A 88 3.20 28.54 9.57
C GLY A 88 3.63 27.36 8.69
N VAL A 89 2.71 26.92 7.83
CA VAL A 89 2.85 25.66 7.08
C VAL A 89 3.31 25.84 5.63
N ASN A 90 3.07 27.01 5.04
CA ASN A 90 3.50 27.35 3.69
C ASN A 90 3.73 28.86 3.57
N THR A 91 4.91 29.26 3.11
CA THR A 91 5.33 30.66 3.05
C THR A 91 6.11 30.93 1.74
N THR A 92 6.53 32.18 1.55
CA THR A 92 7.44 32.54 0.44
C THR A 92 8.83 31.90 0.58
N LEU A 93 9.24 31.56 1.81
CA LEU A 93 10.52 30.91 2.11
C LEU A 93 10.31 29.40 2.28
N ASN A 94 11.37 28.64 2.03
CA ASN A 94 11.37 27.18 2.22
C ASN A 94 11.45 26.79 3.70
N ALA A 95 10.89 25.65 4.05
CA ALA A 95 10.99 25.07 5.38
C ALA A 95 12.33 24.32 5.53
N PRO A 96 13.09 24.49 6.64
CA PRO A 96 14.36 23.79 6.85
C PRO A 96 14.18 22.26 6.94
N GLU A 97 13.04 21.80 7.41
CA GLU A 97 12.72 20.37 7.54
C GLU A 97 12.66 19.63 6.19
N GLU A 98 12.51 20.35 5.08
CA GLU A 98 12.69 19.76 3.74
C GLU A 98 14.11 19.22 3.57
N VAL A 99 15.11 20.01 3.95
CA VAL A 99 16.53 19.61 3.88
C VAL A 99 16.85 18.52 4.91
N GLU A 100 16.35 18.68 6.12
CA GLU A 100 16.58 17.71 7.21
C GLU A 100 16.01 16.34 6.86
N LEU A 101 14.79 16.28 6.31
CA LEU A 101 14.17 15.01 5.86
C LEU A 101 14.94 14.41 4.68
N ALA A 102 15.40 15.22 3.73
CA ALA A 102 16.22 14.74 2.62
C ALA A 102 17.52 14.12 3.12
N GLN A 103 18.23 14.75 4.06
CA GLN A 103 19.44 14.24 4.68
C GLN A 103 19.17 12.91 5.42
N LYS A 104 18.11 12.84 6.23
CA LYS A 104 17.72 11.62 6.95
C LYS A 104 17.45 10.46 6.00
N LEU A 105 16.74 10.72 4.88
CA LEU A 105 16.48 9.70 3.87
C LEU A 105 17.77 9.24 3.17
N LEU A 106 18.71 10.12 2.89
CA LEU A 106 20.00 9.74 2.30
C LEU A 106 20.87 8.96 3.28
N GLU A 107 20.87 9.30 4.59
CA GLU A 107 21.54 8.51 5.63
C GLU A 107 21.03 7.05 5.67
N LEU A 108 19.72 6.86 5.53
CA LEU A 108 19.10 5.54 5.48
C LEU A 108 19.32 4.80 4.14
N ASN A 109 19.74 5.52 3.09
CA ASN A 109 19.96 5.01 1.74
C ASN A 109 21.35 5.46 1.20
N PRO A 110 22.46 4.94 1.72
CA PRO A 110 23.80 5.48 1.51
C PRO A 110 24.34 5.40 0.08
N THR A 111 23.71 4.59 -0.82
CA THR A 111 24.04 4.55 -2.26
C THR A 111 23.33 5.64 -3.05
N MET A 112 22.38 6.34 -2.44
CA MET A 112 21.58 7.40 -3.06
C MET A 112 22.22 8.78 -2.80
N GLY A 113 21.94 9.75 -3.70
CA GLY A 113 22.58 11.09 -3.63
C GLY A 113 21.63 12.24 -3.95
N GLY A 114 20.33 11.99 -4.18
CA GLY A 114 19.33 13.02 -4.41
C GLY A 114 17.95 12.64 -3.93
N VAL A 115 17.16 13.66 -3.54
CA VAL A 115 15.77 13.49 -3.09
C VAL A 115 14.86 14.52 -3.76
N LYS A 116 13.66 14.06 -4.16
CA LYS A 116 12.55 14.94 -4.54
C LYS A 116 11.31 14.52 -3.74
N PHE A 117 10.52 15.49 -3.30
CA PHE A 117 9.30 15.22 -2.54
C PHE A 117 8.05 15.41 -3.38
N ALA A 118 7.02 14.65 -3.04
CA ALA A 118 5.65 14.76 -3.52
C ALA A 118 4.67 14.48 -2.36
N ARG A 119 3.37 14.47 -2.60
CA ARG A 119 2.39 14.21 -1.53
C ARG A 119 1.73 12.82 -1.66
N GLY A 120 1.35 12.43 -2.85
CA GLY A 120 0.71 11.14 -3.12
C GLY A 120 1.65 10.14 -3.79
N GLY A 121 1.44 8.83 -3.53
CA GLY A 121 2.27 7.78 -4.10
C GLY A 121 2.23 7.73 -5.63
N GLY A 122 1.06 7.83 -6.25
CA GLY A 122 0.94 7.86 -7.72
C GLY A 122 1.61 9.08 -8.35
N GLU A 123 1.59 10.22 -7.65
CA GLU A 123 2.32 11.42 -8.04
C GLU A 123 3.84 11.19 -7.97
N ALA A 124 4.34 10.61 -6.87
CA ALA A 124 5.74 10.28 -6.69
C ALA A 124 6.24 9.26 -7.73
N MET A 125 5.43 8.26 -8.07
CA MET A 125 5.78 7.31 -9.13
C MET A 125 5.85 7.98 -10.51
N SER A 126 4.93 8.89 -10.84
CA SER A 126 4.99 9.67 -12.08
C SER A 126 6.22 10.56 -12.14
N LEU A 127 6.59 11.13 -10.99
CA LEU A 127 7.82 11.93 -10.84
C LEU A 127 9.06 11.05 -11.09
N ALA A 128 9.16 9.89 -10.47
CA ALA A 128 10.27 8.96 -10.64
C ALA A 128 10.43 8.48 -12.09
N VAL A 129 9.32 8.07 -12.73
CA VAL A 129 9.32 7.65 -14.14
C VAL A 129 9.73 8.79 -15.08
N ARG A 130 9.27 10.03 -14.81
CA ARG A 130 9.68 11.18 -15.62
C ARG A 130 11.18 11.48 -15.50
N ILE A 131 11.74 11.42 -14.30
CA ILE A 131 13.19 11.59 -14.08
C ILE A 131 13.96 10.49 -14.83
N ALA A 132 13.55 9.23 -14.69
CA ALA A 132 14.18 8.11 -15.36
C ALA A 132 14.12 8.20 -16.89
N ARG A 133 12.98 8.58 -17.48
CA ARG A 133 12.83 8.84 -18.92
C ARG A 133 13.73 10.00 -19.38
N THR A 134 13.82 11.06 -18.59
CA THR A 134 14.71 12.20 -18.90
C THR A 134 16.18 11.78 -18.92
N HIS A 135 16.58 10.93 -17.98
CA HIS A 135 17.94 10.40 -17.89
C HIS A 135 18.27 9.47 -19.07
N THR A 136 17.43 8.48 -19.32
CA THR A 136 17.67 7.46 -20.37
C THR A 136 17.34 7.95 -21.78
N LYS A 137 16.55 9.02 -21.91
CA LYS A 137 15.99 9.55 -23.17
C LYS A 137 15.20 8.48 -23.95
N ARG A 138 14.55 7.57 -23.20
CA ARG A 138 13.70 6.50 -23.74
C ARG A 138 12.33 6.54 -23.07
N ASP A 139 11.27 6.28 -23.84
CA ASP A 139 9.89 6.46 -23.40
C ASP A 139 9.30 5.20 -22.75
N LYS A 140 9.80 4.00 -23.11
CA LYS A 140 9.18 2.74 -22.71
C LYS A 140 9.57 2.33 -21.30
N VAL A 141 8.55 1.86 -20.56
CA VAL A 141 8.65 1.38 -19.18
C VAL A 141 8.21 -0.08 -19.13
N ALA A 142 9.05 -0.95 -18.58
CA ALA A 142 8.66 -2.27 -18.13
C ALA A 142 8.29 -2.19 -16.64
N PHE A 143 7.21 -2.85 -16.20
CA PHE A 143 6.84 -2.77 -14.79
C PHE A 143 6.24 -4.08 -14.26
N SER A 144 6.36 -4.27 -12.94
CA SER A 144 5.71 -5.38 -12.23
C SER A 144 5.13 -4.89 -10.90
N GLY A 145 3.81 -5.03 -10.74
CA GLY A 145 3.06 -4.58 -9.57
C GLY A 145 2.13 -3.40 -9.83
N TYR A 146 1.65 -2.80 -8.74
CA TYR A 146 0.75 -1.63 -8.75
C TYR A 146 1.52 -0.34 -8.45
N HIS A 147 1.42 0.64 -9.35
CA HIS A 147 2.22 1.87 -9.27
C HIS A 147 1.40 3.17 -9.36
N GLY A 148 0.15 3.13 -8.94
CA GLY A 148 -0.73 4.30 -8.91
C GLY A 148 -1.78 4.31 -10.04
N TRP A 149 -2.38 5.48 -10.25
CA TRP A 149 -3.55 5.68 -11.11
C TRP A 149 -3.27 6.58 -12.33
N THR A 150 -2.03 7.02 -12.49
CA THR A 150 -1.66 8.03 -13.49
C THR A 150 -1.49 7.44 -14.88
N ASP A 151 -1.53 8.29 -15.89
CA ASP A 151 -1.61 7.93 -17.30
C ASP A 151 -0.49 6.96 -17.75
N TRP A 152 0.75 7.17 -17.28
CA TRP A 152 1.87 6.31 -17.69
C TRP A 152 1.65 4.83 -17.34
N TYR A 153 0.98 4.57 -16.21
CA TYR A 153 0.67 3.23 -15.72
C TYR A 153 -0.57 2.64 -16.39
N LEU A 154 -1.66 3.41 -16.44
CA LEU A 154 -2.90 2.99 -17.09
C LEU A 154 -2.76 2.85 -18.62
N ALA A 155 -1.77 3.49 -19.23
CA ALA A 155 -1.48 3.39 -20.67
C ALA A 155 -1.26 1.94 -21.15
N THR A 156 -0.86 1.02 -20.26
CA THR A 156 -0.70 -0.39 -20.62
C THR A 156 -2.01 -1.03 -21.07
N ASN A 157 -3.16 -0.61 -20.53
CA ASN A 157 -4.48 -1.11 -20.90
C ASN A 157 -5.01 -0.50 -22.23
N LEU A 158 -4.31 0.44 -22.85
CA LEU A 158 -4.62 0.91 -24.20
C LEU A 158 -4.31 -0.14 -25.28
N SER A 159 -3.40 -1.07 -25.01
CA SER A 159 -3.02 -2.15 -25.95
C SER A 159 -3.79 -3.46 -25.70
N SER A 160 -4.23 -3.70 -24.46
CA SER A 160 -5.13 -4.81 -24.08
C SER A 160 -5.79 -4.45 -22.74
N GLU A 161 -7.11 -4.52 -22.67
CA GLU A 161 -7.90 -4.13 -21.48
C GLU A 161 -7.60 -4.97 -20.23
N SER A 162 -6.95 -6.12 -20.37
CA SER A 162 -6.63 -7.04 -19.27
C SER A 162 -5.16 -6.99 -18.77
N ASN A 163 -4.33 -6.11 -19.30
CA ASN A 163 -2.91 -6.08 -18.93
C ASN A 163 -2.64 -5.80 -17.44
N LEU A 164 -3.56 -5.12 -16.74
CA LEU A 164 -3.44 -4.82 -15.30
C LEU A 164 -4.17 -5.80 -14.39
N ASP A 165 -4.92 -6.76 -14.89
CA ASP A 165 -5.77 -7.65 -14.09
C ASP A 165 -4.98 -8.47 -13.07
N GLU A 166 -3.76 -8.89 -13.42
CA GLU A 166 -2.87 -9.64 -12.53
C GLU A 166 -1.98 -8.73 -11.64
N HIS A 167 -1.96 -7.39 -11.88
CA HIS A 167 -1.10 -6.45 -11.19
C HIS A 167 -1.81 -5.65 -10.10
N LEU A 168 -3.10 -5.41 -10.23
CA LEU A 168 -3.90 -4.71 -9.22
C LEU A 168 -5.26 -5.39 -9.00
N LEU A 169 -6.17 -5.23 -9.96
CA LEU A 169 -7.50 -5.81 -9.94
C LEU A 169 -8.14 -5.71 -11.34
N PRO A 170 -9.07 -6.62 -11.66
CA PRO A 170 -9.76 -6.61 -12.95
C PRO A 170 -10.66 -5.39 -13.16
N GLY A 171 -10.83 -5.00 -14.43
CA GLY A 171 -11.80 -3.99 -14.85
C GLY A 171 -11.28 -2.55 -14.80
N LEU A 172 -9.97 -2.33 -14.83
CA LEU A 172 -9.38 -0.99 -14.94
C LEU A 172 -9.37 -0.51 -16.39
N GLU A 173 -10.40 0.21 -16.77
CA GLU A 173 -10.48 0.81 -18.11
C GLU A 173 -9.52 2.01 -18.24
N PRO A 174 -8.80 2.17 -19.37
CA PRO A 174 -7.92 3.31 -19.62
C PRO A 174 -8.69 4.53 -20.14
N SER A 175 -9.96 4.66 -19.78
CA SER A 175 -10.83 5.75 -20.23
C SER A 175 -10.27 7.10 -19.82
N GLY A 176 -10.05 8.00 -20.79
CA GLY A 176 -9.44 9.32 -20.58
C GLY A 176 -7.91 9.35 -20.66
N VAL A 177 -7.23 8.21 -20.73
CA VAL A 177 -5.78 8.15 -21.00
C VAL A 177 -5.54 8.45 -22.49
N PRO A 178 -4.62 9.37 -22.84
CA PRO A 178 -4.34 9.71 -24.24
C PRO A 178 -3.90 8.47 -25.06
N SER A 179 -4.55 8.22 -26.19
CA SER A 179 -4.25 7.07 -27.07
C SER A 179 -2.79 7.05 -27.58
N GLY A 180 -2.16 8.21 -27.70
CA GLY A 180 -0.74 8.32 -28.06
C GLY A 180 0.24 7.72 -27.05
N LEU A 181 -0.21 7.35 -25.86
CA LEU A 181 0.59 6.62 -24.86
C LEU A 181 0.55 5.09 -25.03
N SER A 182 -0.23 4.58 -25.98
CA SER A 182 -0.24 3.15 -26.30
C SER A 182 1.16 2.64 -26.65
N GLY A 183 1.56 1.51 -26.06
CA GLY A 183 2.90 0.94 -26.30
C GLY A 183 4.06 1.66 -25.58
N THR A 184 3.78 2.43 -24.53
CA THR A 184 4.80 3.05 -23.68
C THR A 184 4.97 2.39 -22.32
N ALA A 185 4.07 1.47 -21.91
CA ALA A 185 4.15 0.75 -20.64
C ALA A 185 3.79 -0.74 -20.86
N PHE A 186 4.63 -1.62 -20.32
CA PHE A 186 4.56 -3.07 -20.55
C PHE A 186 4.67 -3.81 -19.22
N PRO A 187 3.66 -4.62 -18.85
CA PRO A 187 3.71 -5.41 -17.64
C PRO A 187 4.52 -6.68 -17.82
N PHE A 188 5.15 -7.16 -16.76
CA PHE A 188 5.69 -8.50 -16.64
C PHE A 188 5.41 -9.09 -15.26
N LYS A 189 5.35 -10.42 -15.16
CA LYS A 189 4.98 -11.10 -13.91
C LYS A 189 6.08 -11.03 -12.88
N TYR A 190 5.71 -10.68 -11.65
CA TYR A 190 6.61 -10.65 -10.51
C TYR A 190 7.24 -12.04 -10.26
N ASN A 191 8.53 -12.06 -9.97
CA ASN A 191 9.32 -13.29 -9.80
C ASN A 191 9.38 -14.23 -11.02
N ASN A 192 9.05 -13.73 -12.23
CA ASN A 192 9.11 -14.51 -13.46
C ASN A 192 10.23 -14.00 -14.41
N ILE A 193 11.41 -14.62 -14.29
CA ILE A 193 12.61 -14.25 -15.08
C ILE A 193 12.38 -14.43 -16.58
N ASN A 194 11.65 -15.48 -16.98
CA ASN A 194 11.43 -15.78 -18.40
C ASN A 194 10.53 -14.73 -19.04
N ASP A 195 9.47 -14.32 -18.35
CA ASP A 195 8.55 -13.28 -18.80
C ASP A 195 9.29 -11.94 -18.94
N PHE A 196 10.08 -11.57 -17.94
CA PHE A 196 10.93 -10.39 -17.95
C PHE A 196 11.92 -10.38 -19.13
N LYS A 197 12.67 -11.47 -19.36
CA LYS A 197 13.65 -11.55 -20.46
C LYS A 197 12.97 -11.49 -21.82
N LYS A 198 11.86 -12.20 -21.99
CA LYS A 198 11.07 -12.17 -23.23
C LYS A 198 10.59 -10.76 -23.56
N LEU A 199 10.15 -10.01 -22.55
CA LEU A 199 9.76 -8.62 -22.73
C LEU A 199 10.91 -7.74 -23.24
N LEU A 200 12.11 -7.88 -22.66
CA LEU A 200 13.29 -7.13 -23.08
C LEU A 200 13.86 -7.55 -24.46
N GLU A 201 13.55 -8.75 -24.93
CA GLU A 201 13.85 -9.21 -26.30
C GLU A 201 12.88 -8.61 -27.33
N GLN A 202 11.62 -8.43 -26.94
CA GLN A 202 10.58 -7.84 -27.80
C GLN A 202 10.68 -6.31 -27.90
N HIS A 203 11.26 -5.66 -26.89
CA HIS A 203 11.35 -4.20 -26.77
C HIS A 203 12.79 -3.80 -26.36
N ASP A 204 13.64 -3.53 -27.32
CA ASP A 204 15.04 -3.14 -27.09
C ASP A 204 15.23 -1.69 -26.63
N ASP A 205 14.20 -0.86 -26.76
CA ASP A 205 14.14 0.55 -26.40
C ASP A 205 13.51 0.84 -25.03
N ILE A 206 13.31 -0.20 -24.18
CA ILE A 206 12.93 0.01 -22.78
C ILE A 206 14.03 0.80 -22.05
N GLY A 207 13.63 1.92 -21.43
CA GLY A 207 14.54 2.78 -20.68
C GLY A 207 14.36 2.72 -19.17
N VAL A 208 13.23 2.18 -18.69
CA VAL A 208 12.89 2.17 -17.28
C VAL A 208 12.30 0.82 -16.91
N ILE A 209 12.72 0.27 -15.77
CA ILE A 209 12.11 -0.88 -15.11
C ILE A 209 11.54 -0.40 -13.78
N VAL A 210 10.29 -0.77 -13.46
CA VAL A 210 9.62 -0.45 -12.20
C VAL A 210 9.16 -1.72 -11.52
N LEU A 211 9.51 -1.90 -10.22
CA LEU A 211 9.10 -3.04 -9.41
C LEU A 211 8.48 -2.58 -8.08
N GLU A 212 7.51 -3.32 -7.55
CA GLU A 212 7.21 -3.21 -6.11
C GLU A 212 8.34 -3.83 -5.29
N GLY A 213 8.74 -3.20 -4.18
CA GLY A 213 9.73 -3.75 -3.25
C GLY A 213 9.25 -5.06 -2.62
N ALA A 214 8.03 -5.09 -2.11
CA ALA A 214 7.28 -6.27 -1.69
C ALA A 214 5.81 -5.92 -1.47
N ARG A 215 4.92 -6.91 -1.57
CA ARG A 215 3.51 -6.76 -1.17
C ARG A 215 3.01 -7.98 -0.40
N TYR A 216 2.98 -9.13 -1.02
CA TYR A 216 2.59 -10.40 -0.41
C TYR A 216 3.78 -11.32 -0.22
N ASP A 217 4.68 -11.30 -1.19
CA ASP A 217 5.90 -12.09 -1.22
C ASP A 217 7.10 -11.17 -1.46
N LEU A 218 8.28 -11.63 -1.05
CA LEU A 218 9.54 -10.96 -1.36
C LEU A 218 9.99 -11.31 -2.78
N PRO A 219 10.75 -10.45 -3.45
CA PRO A 219 11.35 -10.79 -4.73
C PRO A 219 12.44 -11.85 -4.54
N ASN A 220 12.51 -12.81 -5.45
CA ASN A 220 13.54 -13.86 -5.44
C ASN A 220 14.91 -13.29 -5.79
N ALA A 221 15.97 -13.79 -5.16
CA ALA A 221 17.33 -13.35 -5.42
C ALA A 221 17.73 -13.51 -6.90
N ASP A 222 17.37 -14.63 -7.54
CA ASP A 222 17.66 -14.85 -8.97
C ASP A 222 16.91 -13.87 -9.89
N PHE A 223 15.68 -13.49 -9.51
CA PHE A 223 14.89 -12.51 -10.24
C PHE A 223 15.55 -11.12 -10.16
N LEU A 224 15.93 -10.66 -8.95
CA LEU A 224 16.64 -9.39 -8.77
C LEU A 224 17.99 -9.39 -9.49
N LYS A 225 18.74 -10.49 -9.43
CA LYS A 225 19.99 -10.65 -10.18
C LYS A 225 19.80 -10.56 -11.69
N ALA A 226 18.72 -11.15 -12.22
CA ALA A 226 18.41 -11.04 -13.65
C ALA A 226 18.10 -9.59 -14.05
N ILE A 227 17.36 -8.84 -13.20
CA ILE A 227 17.08 -7.43 -13.42
C ILE A 227 18.37 -6.61 -13.38
N ASP A 228 19.21 -6.81 -12.38
CA ASP A 228 20.49 -6.09 -12.23
C ASP A 228 21.41 -6.30 -13.45
N ILE A 229 21.55 -7.55 -13.93
CA ILE A 229 22.35 -7.86 -15.11
C ILE A 229 21.82 -7.18 -16.36
N GLU A 230 20.52 -7.31 -16.63
CA GLU A 230 19.92 -6.77 -17.85
C GLU A 230 19.83 -5.25 -17.85
N SER A 231 19.53 -4.63 -16.71
CA SER A 231 19.50 -3.18 -16.58
C SER A 231 20.88 -2.55 -16.86
N LYS A 232 21.94 -3.11 -16.28
CA LYS A 232 23.32 -2.66 -16.53
C LYS A 232 23.73 -2.88 -17.97
N ARG A 233 23.38 -4.03 -18.56
CA ARG A 233 23.73 -4.36 -19.96
C ARG A 233 23.09 -3.43 -20.98
N LYS A 234 21.85 -2.99 -20.71
CA LYS A 234 21.04 -2.18 -21.63
C LYS A 234 20.95 -0.69 -21.21
N ASP A 235 21.64 -0.29 -20.16
CA ASP A 235 21.60 1.06 -19.61
C ASP A 235 20.15 1.50 -19.29
N ILE A 236 19.45 0.70 -18.47
CA ILE A 236 18.07 0.89 -18.05
C ILE A 236 18.05 1.37 -16.60
N VAL A 237 17.30 2.42 -16.28
CA VAL A 237 17.07 2.88 -14.91
C VAL A 237 16.08 1.97 -14.20
N VAL A 238 16.46 1.50 -13.01
CA VAL A 238 15.62 0.64 -12.16
C VAL A 238 15.02 1.46 -11.02
N ILE A 239 13.69 1.45 -10.93
CA ILE A 239 12.90 2.09 -9.88
C ILE A 239 12.29 1.00 -9.00
N VAL A 240 12.53 1.05 -7.69
CA VAL A 240 11.81 0.23 -6.71
C VAL A 240 10.74 1.07 -6.01
N ASP A 241 9.51 0.64 -6.15
CA ASP A 241 8.36 1.22 -5.45
C ASP A 241 8.26 0.65 -4.03
N GLU A 242 8.73 1.42 -3.07
CA GLU A 242 8.69 1.12 -1.64
C GLU A 242 7.51 1.79 -0.91
N ILE A 243 6.54 2.32 -1.64
CA ILE A 243 5.38 3.00 -1.04
C ILE A 243 4.59 2.06 -0.12
N THR A 244 4.48 0.78 -0.50
CA THR A 244 3.81 -0.23 0.34
C THR A 244 4.77 -0.90 1.32
N SER A 245 5.97 -1.23 0.89
CA SER A 245 6.94 -2.07 1.59
C SER A 245 7.94 -1.31 2.44
N GLY A 246 8.32 -0.12 2.06
CA GLY A 246 9.35 0.65 2.72
C GLY A 246 9.07 0.96 4.20
N LEU A 247 10.14 1.05 4.99
CA LEU A 247 10.12 1.38 6.41
C LEU A 247 9.48 0.31 7.33
N ARG A 248 9.16 -0.89 6.80
CA ARG A 248 8.43 -1.91 7.57
C ARG A 248 9.26 -3.13 7.96
N MET A 249 10.19 -3.58 7.10
CA MET A 249 11.11 -4.68 7.41
C MET A 249 12.50 -4.19 7.80
N SER A 250 12.79 -2.92 7.51
CA SER A 250 14.01 -2.21 7.88
C SER A 250 13.69 -0.73 8.09
N GLU A 251 14.65 0.05 8.47
CA GLU A 251 14.54 1.52 8.57
C GLU A 251 14.56 2.20 7.18
N SER A 252 14.64 1.43 6.11
CA SER A 252 14.71 1.87 4.73
C SER A 252 13.80 1.01 3.83
N GLY A 253 14.19 0.81 2.56
CA GLY A 253 13.49 -0.07 1.64
C GLY A 253 13.83 -1.55 1.84
N VAL A 254 12.94 -2.43 1.37
CA VAL A 254 13.15 -3.89 1.37
C VAL A 254 14.37 -4.27 0.51
N TYR A 255 14.62 -3.53 -0.58
CA TYR A 255 15.75 -3.77 -1.47
C TYR A 255 17.11 -3.80 -0.72
N ARG A 256 17.24 -3.03 0.38
CA ARG A 256 18.45 -3.03 1.23
C ARG A 256 18.72 -4.36 1.92
N LEU A 257 17.67 -5.12 2.21
CA LEU A 257 17.78 -6.45 2.84
C LEU A 257 18.11 -7.55 1.82
N LEU A 258 17.94 -7.26 0.54
CA LEU A 258 18.04 -8.22 -0.55
C LEU A 258 19.33 -8.05 -1.38
N ASP A 259 20.28 -7.24 -0.90
CA ASP A 259 21.52 -6.91 -1.60
C ASP A 259 21.27 -6.45 -3.06
N PHE A 260 20.23 -5.63 -3.23
CA PHE A 260 19.85 -5.06 -4.51
C PHE A 260 20.03 -3.55 -4.48
N ASP A 261 20.62 -2.96 -5.53
CA ASP A 261 20.96 -1.53 -5.60
C ASP A 261 20.24 -0.85 -6.78
N PRO A 262 18.96 -0.47 -6.63
CA PRO A 262 18.21 0.24 -7.66
C PRO A 262 18.77 1.65 -7.88
N ASP A 263 18.38 2.28 -8.98
CA ASP A 263 18.75 3.67 -9.26
C ASP A 263 17.84 4.68 -8.55
N ILE A 264 16.58 4.29 -8.32
CA ILE A 264 15.58 5.10 -7.60
C ILE A 264 14.78 4.20 -6.66
N ALA A 265 14.51 4.66 -5.44
CA ALA A 265 13.53 4.11 -4.51
C ALA A 265 12.46 5.16 -4.19
N VAL A 266 11.17 4.76 -4.16
CA VAL A 266 10.06 5.68 -3.93
C VAL A 266 9.35 5.32 -2.63
N TYR A 267 9.30 6.25 -1.68
CA TYR A 267 8.68 6.11 -0.36
C TYR A 267 7.37 6.90 -0.27
N GLY A 268 6.45 6.43 0.55
CA GLY A 268 5.17 7.09 0.83
C GLY A 268 4.48 6.43 2.01
N LYS A 269 3.15 6.46 2.06
CA LYS A 269 2.32 5.82 3.12
C LYS A 269 2.91 5.95 4.54
N ALA A 270 3.71 4.97 4.97
CA ALA A 270 4.32 4.90 6.28
C ALA A 270 5.20 6.13 6.62
N LEU A 271 5.82 6.76 5.61
CA LEU A 271 6.75 7.86 5.79
C LEU A 271 6.17 9.02 6.63
N GLY A 272 4.90 9.35 6.45
CA GLY A 272 4.25 10.46 7.16
C GLY A 272 3.35 10.05 8.33
N ASN A 273 3.26 8.76 8.67
CA ASN A 273 2.33 8.23 9.67
C ASN A 273 0.90 8.81 9.58
N GLY A 274 0.35 8.86 8.36
CA GLY A 274 -0.99 9.40 8.07
C GLY A 274 -1.00 10.80 7.47
N PHE A 275 0.08 11.56 7.59
CA PHE A 275 0.24 12.85 6.90
C PHE A 275 0.73 12.64 5.46
N ALA A 276 0.30 13.53 4.55
CA ALA A 276 0.60 13.42 3.13
C ALA A 276 2.06 13.81 2.83
N ILE A 277 2.90 12.82 2.58
CA ILE A 277 4.28 12.96 2.12
C ILE A 277 4.70 11.71 1.32
N SER A 278 5.45 11.92 0.24
CA SER A 278 6.15 10.88 -0.51
C SER A 278 7.52 11.42 -0.93
N ALA A 279 8.48 10.53 -1.09
CA ALA A 279 9.84 10.87 -1.49
C ALA A 279 10.32 9.96 -2.62
N VAL A 280 10.96 10.57 -3.61
CA VAL A 280 11.74 9.90 -4.66
C VAL A 280 13.19 10.09 -4.29
N VAL A 281 13.87 9.00 -3.95
CA VAL A 281 15.27 8.97 -3.49
C VAL A 281 16.07 8.21 -4.54
N GLY A 282 17.13 8.75 -5.07
CA GLY A 282 17.87 8.09 -6.15
C GLY A 282 19.34 8.44 -6.22
N LYS A 283 20.06 7.70 -7.05
CA LYS A 283 21.48 7.97 -7.35
C LYS A 283 21.64 9.36 -7.92
N LYS A 284 22.73 10.02 -7.54
CA LYS A 284 22.92 11.43 -7.87
C LYS A 284 22.83 11.72 -9.37
N GLU A 285 23.50 10.92 -10.18
CA GLU A 285 23.54 11.06 -11.64
C GLU A 285 22.15 10.92 -12.28
N VAL A 286 21.27 10.07 -11.76
CA VAL A 286 19.92 9.92 -12.26
C VAL A 286 19.04 11.08 -11.77
N MET A 287 19.16 11.46 -10.49
CA MET A 287 18.34 12.53 -9.89
C MET A 287 18.70 13.92 -10.42
N ASP A 288 19.93 14.16 -10.85
CA ASP A 288 20.33 15.42 -11.48
C ASP A 288 19.52 15.71 -12.76
N SER A 289 19.05 14.66 -13.47
CA SER A 289 18.16 14.80 -14.65
C SER A 289 16.80 15.44 -14.32
N ALA A 290 16.43 15.54 -13.06
CA ALA A 290 15.25 16.29 -12.63
C ALA A 290 15.35 17.79 -12.94
N GLN A 291 16.55 18.32 -13.18
CA GLN A 291 16.79 19.72 -13.55
C GLN A 291 16.54 19.99 -15.04
N ASP A 292 16.55 18.95 -15.87
CA ASP A 292 16.36 19.02 -17.32
C ASP A 292 14.88 18.93 -17.73
N THR A 293 13.97 18.78 -16.78
CA THR A 293 12.52 18.68 -17.00
C THR A 293 11.75 19.54 -15.99
N PHE A 294 10.62 20.12 -16.41
CA PHE A 294 9.82 20.93 -15.50
C PHE A 294 9.06 20.06 -14.50
N ILE A 295 9.46 20.13 -13.24
CA ILE A 295 8.90 19.40 -12.11
C ILE A 295 8.71 20.38 -10.95
N SER A 296 7.47 20.80 -10.70
CA SER A 296 7.17 21.79 -9.65
C SER A 296 5.70 21.68 -9.21
N SER A 297 5.45 21.82 -7.92
CA SER A 297 4.09 21.91 -7.36
C SER A 297 4.12 22.70 -6.06
N THR A 298 3.16 23.59 -5.87
CA THR A 298 3.06 24.47 -4.69
C THR A 298 3.01 23.66 -3.38
N MET A 299 2.18 22.62 -3.33
CA MET A 299 1.97 21.85 -2.10
C MET A 299 3.10 20.87 -1.79
N TRP A 300 4.07 20.67 -2.68
CA TRP A 300 5.24 19.86 -2.38
C TRP A 300 6.18 20.51 -1.35
N THR A 301 6.09 21.83 -1.17
CA THR A 301 6.88 22.60 -0.20
C THR A 301 6.15 22.86 1.12
N GLU A 302 4.96 22.27 1.32
CA GLU A 302 4.18 22.40 2.54
C GLU A 302 4.91 21.68 3.70
N ARG A 303 5.06 22.36 4.84
CA ARG A 303 5.95 22.00 5.95
C ARG A 303 5.51 20.75 6.75
N VAL A 304 4.19 20.53 6.90
CA VAL A 304 3.65 19.48 7.79
C VAL A 304 4.11 18.09 7.36
N GLY A 305 4.14 17.81 6.06
CA GLY A 305 4.60 16.52 5.55
C GLY A 305 6.06 16.22 5.92
N PHE A 306 6.95 17.22 5.83
CA PHE A 306 8.36 17.06 6.20
C PHE A 306 8.55 16.81 7.68
N VAL A 307 7.86 17.59 8.52
CA VAL A 307 7.89 17.44 9.98
C VAL A 307 7.35 16.08 10.41
N ALA A 308 6.23 15.64 9.83
CA ALA A 308 5.66 14.33 10.11
C ALA A 308 6.61 13.20 9.69
N GLY A 309 7.23 13.31 8.52
CA GLY A 309 8.22 12.37 8.03
C GLY A 309 9.42 12.24 8.96
N LEU A 310 10.00 13.37 9.40
CA LEU A 310 11.12 13.38 10.35
C LEU A 310 10.76 12.73 11.69
N ALA A 311 9.63 13.13 12.29
CA ALA A 311 9.16 12.57 13.55
C ALA A 311 8.91 11.05 13.42
N THR A 312 8.33 10.61 12.31
CA THR A 312 8.11 9.20 12.02
C THR A 312 9.42 8.44 11.90
N LEU A 313 10.37 8.90 11.07
CA LEU A 313 11.65 8.22 10.86
C LEU A 313 12.48 8.14 12.15
N ASN A 314 12.50 9.19 12.96
CA ASN A 314 13.18 9.18 14.25
C ASN A 314 12.61 8.10 15.18
N LYS A 315 11.28 8.05 15.34
CA LYS A 315 10.63 7.03 16.17
C LYS A 315 10.80 5.62 15.62
N LEU A 316 10.77 5.44 14.30
CA LEU A 316 11.05 4.14 13.66
C LEU A 316 12.43 3.61 14.04
N THR A 317 13.44 4.47 14.02
CA THR A 317 14.83 4.13 14.39
C THR A 317 14.96 3.91 15.90
N ASP A 318 14.55 4.88 16.71
CA ASP A 318 14.74 4.87 18.16
C ASP A 318 14.03 3.68 18.83
N CYS A 319 12.86 3.28 18.32
CA CYS A 319 12.07 2.18 18.85
C CYS A 319 12.27 0.85 18.09
N SER A 320 13.12 0.79 17.06
CA SER A 320 13.29 -0.40 16.21
C SER A 320 11.93 -0.96 15.72
N VAL A 321 11.03 -0.09 15.28
CA VAL A 321 9.64 -0.42 14.96
C VAL A 321 9.53 -1.58 13.96
N HIS A 322 10.41 -1.65 12.96
CA HIS A 322 10.44 -2.73 11.98
C HIS A 322 10.53 -4.13 12.61
N LYS A 323 11.29 -4.30 13.71
CA LYS A 323 11.41 -5.58 14.43
C LYS A 323 10.07 -5.96 15.06
N HIS A 324 9.41 -5.00 15.70
CA HIS A 324 8.06 -5.20 16.27
C HIS A 324 7.05 -5.59 15.20
N LEU A 325 7.04 -4.93 14.04
CA LEU A 325 6.11 -5.26 12.96
C LEU A 325 6.30 -6.70 12.45
N ILE A 326 7.55 -7.15 12.33
CA ILE A 326 7.87 -8.53 11.93
C ILE A 326 7.42 -9.53 13.00
N GLU A 327 7.70 -9.26 14.28
CA GLU A 327 7.31 -10.10 15.41
C GLU A 327 5.78 -10.28 15.48
N ILE A 328 5.05 -9.16 15.48
CA ILE A 328 3.59 -9.16 15.53
C ILE A 328 2.98 -9.85 14.29
N GLY A 329 3.48 -9.54 13.09
CA GLY A 329 3.00 -10.19 11.87
C GLY A 329 3.27 -11.69 11.84
N THR A 330 4.41 -12.11 12.39
CA THR A 330 4.75 -13.54 12.55
C THR A 330 3.79 -14.22 13.54
N HIS A 331 3.51 -13.58 14.68
CA HIS A 331 2.59 -14.10 15.67
C HIS A 331 1.16 -14.27 15.13
N ILE A 332 0.66 -13.27 14.40
CA ILE A 332 -0.65 -13.35 13.70
C ILE A 332 -0.65 -14.49 12.68
N GLY A 333 0.37 -14.59 11.83
CA GLY A 333 0.44 -15.62 10.78
C GLY A 333 0.51 -17.04 11.35
N ASN A 334 1.27 -17.25 12.44
CA ASN A 334 1.33 -18.52 13.14
C ASN A 334 -0.04 -18.88 13.75
N GLY A 335 -0.69 -17.93 14.44
CA GLY A 335 -2.01 -18.14 15.00
C GLY A 335 -3.05 -18.51 13.94
N TRP A 336 -3.08 -17.80 12.80
CA TRP A 336 -3.96 -18.19 11.70
C TRP A 336 -3.67 -19.58 11.14
N SER A 337 -2.38 -19.95 11.01
CA SER A 337 -2.00 -21.28 10.52
C SER A 337 -2.44 -22.41 11.46
N GLU A 338 -2.25 -22.20 12.78
CA GLU A 338 -2.67 -23.19 13.81
C GLU A 338 -4.19 -23.36 13.84
N LEU A 339 -4.94 -22.24 13.82
CA LEU A 339 -6.39 -22.25 13.82
C LEU A 339 -6.97 -22.83 12.52
N ALA A 340 -6.39 -22.50 11.38
CA ALA A 340 -6.80 -23.09 10.10
C ALA A 340 -6.61 -24.61 10.09
N LYS A 341 -5.50 -25.11 10.64
CA LYS A 341 -5.27 -26.55 10.79
C LYS A 341 -6.27 -27.19 11.75
N LYS A 342 -6.61 -26.53 12.86
CA LYS A 342 -7.60 -27.00 13.84
C LYS A 342 -8.98 -27.22 13.22
N TYR A 343 -9.38 -26.32 12.32
CA TYR A 343 -10.71 -26.34 11.69
C TYR A 343 -10.70 -26.80 10.22
N GLU A 344 -9.59 -27.38 9.76
CA GLU A 344 -9.42 -27.90 8.40
C GLU A 344 -9.75 -26.88 7.29
N LEU A 345 -9.42 -25.60 7.54
CA LEU A 345 -9.58 -24.54 6.55
C LEU A 345 -8.40 -24.51 5.57
N ASP A 346 -8.70 -24.52 4.27
CA ASP A 346 -7.69 -24.41 3.22
C ASP A 346 -7.29 -22.95 2.99
N ILE A 347 -6.25 -22.50 3.70
CA ILE A 347 -5.65 -21.19 3.56
C ILE A 347 -4.14 -21.26 3.40
N SER A 348 -3.55 -20.24 2.81
CA SER A 348 -2.11 -20.04 2.74
C SER A 348 -1.71 -18.68 3.30
N ILE A 349 -0.60 -18.63 4.06
CA ILE A 349 -0.11 -17.40 4.70
C ILE A 349 1.06 -16.85 3.90
N THR A 350 1.04 -15.52 3.65
CA THR A 350 2.12 -14.83 2.93
C THR A 350 3.36 -14.63 3.80
N ASP A 351 4.52 -14.43 3.15
CA ASP A 351 5.80 -14.28 3.85
C ASP A 351 6.13 -12.86 4.25
N TYR A 352 5.52 -11.85 3.63
CA TYR A 352 5.74 -10.45 3.99
C TYR A 352 5.01 -10.09 5.29
N LYS A 353 5.67 -10.29 6.43
CA LYS A 353 5.06 -10.21 7.78
C LYS A 353 4.46 -8.84 8.14
N PRO A 354 5.01 -7.67 7.76
CA PRO A 354 4.38 -6.37 8.05
C PRO A 354 3.07 -6.10 7.31
N LEU A 355 2.76 -6.86 6.26
CA LEU A 355 1.48 -6.95 5.59
C LEU A 355 1.06 -8.41 5.52
N ILE A 356 0.84 -8.99 6.70
CA ILE A 356 0.48 -10.40 6.80
C ILE A 356 -0.90 -10.66 6.19
N THR A 357 -1.00 -11.68 5.37
CA THR A 357 -2.22 -12.03 4.63
C THR A 357 -2.44 -13.53 4.69
N PHE A 358 -3.67 -13.95 4.92
CA PHE A 358 -4.09 -15.30 4.57
C PHE A 358 -4.90 -15.28 3.27
N LYS A 359 -4.58 -16.20 2.36
CA LYS A 359 -5.29 -16.41 1.10
C LYS A 359 -6.21 -17.61 1.26
N LEU A 360 -7.46 -17.47 0.88
CA LEU A 360 -8.44 -18.56 0.82
C LEU A 360 -8.26 -19.36 -0.47
N ASN A 361 -8.31 -20.68 -0.44
CA ASN A 361 -8.08 -21.55 -1.59
C ASN A 361 -9.37 -22.29 -2.00
N TYR A 362 -10.50 -21.61 -2.04
CA TYR A 362 -11.83 -22.14 -2.36
C TYR A 362 -12.39 -21.65 -3.72
N GLY A 363 -11.55 -21.09 -4.59
CA GLY A 363 -11.95 -20.60 -5.90
C GLY A 363 -13.01 -19.49 -5.83
N GLU A 364 -14.15 -19.68 -6.51
CA GLU A 364 -15.25 -18.69 -6.53
C GLU A 364 -15.87 -18.42 -5.14
N ALA A 365 -15.74 -19.33 -4.20
CA ALA A 365 -16.23 -19.15 -2.83
C ALA A 365 -15.32 -18.24 -1.97
N ASN A 366 -14.15 -17.83 -2.43
CA ASN A 366 -13.23 -16.97 -1.66
C ASN A 366 -13.90 -15.68 -1.17
N ASN A 367 -14.60 -14.95 -2.04
CA ASN A 367 -15.26 -13.71 -1.64
C ASN A 367 -16.43 -13.91 -0.67
N PRO A 368 -17.37 -14.87 -0.86
CA PRO A 368 -18.35 -15.21 0.16
C PRO A 368 -17.74 -15.54 1.53
N ILE A 369 -16.72 -16.42 1.57
CA ILE A 369 -16.06 -16.84 2.82
C ILE A 369 -15.34 -15.65 3.47
N ALA A 370 -14.62 -14.83 2.70
CA ALA A 370 -13.98 -13.62 3.22
C ALA A 370 -15.01 -12.62 3.77
N THR A 371 -16.19 -12.51 3.14
CA THR A 371 -17.28 -11.66 3.63
C THR A 371 -17.80 -12.15 4.97
N LEU A 372 -17.99 -13.46 5.13
CA LEU A 372 -18.40 -14.09 6.39
C LEU A 372 -17.37 -13.81 7.49
N PHE A 373 -16.08 -14.00 7.21
CA PHE A 373 -15.01 -13.66 8.16
C PHE A 373 -15.09 -12.18 8.61
N ILE A 374 -15.19 -11.26 7.68
CA ILE A 374 -15.27 -9.81 7.97
C ILE A 374 -16.51 -9.50 8.81
N GLN A 375 -17.67 -10.05 8.44
CA GLN A 375 -18.93 -9.87 9.15
C GLN A 375 -18.84 -10.36 10.61
N GLU A 376 -18.34 -11.56 10.82
CA GLU A 376 -18.28 -12.17 12.15
C GLU A 376 -17.25 -11.48 13.06
N MET A 377 -16.11 -11.05 12.50
CA MET A 377 -15.12 -10.24 13.23
C MET A 377 -15.66 -8.84 13.56
N LEU A 378 -16.43 -8.23 12.66
CA LEU A 378 -17.06 -6.92 12.91
C LEU A 378 -18.04 -6.98 14.10
N LYS A 379 -18.83 -8.07 14.23
CA LYS A 379 -19.72 -8.29 15.38
C LYS A 379 -18.97 -8.37 16.71
N ARG A 380 -17.69 -8.75 16.66
CA ARG A 380 -16.78 -8.88 17.81
C ARG A 380 -15.95 -7.63 18.07
N GLY A 381 -16.24 -6.53 17.37
CA GLY A 381 -15.56 -5.24 17.55
C GLY A 381 -14.24 -5.08 16.81
N TYR A 382 -14.01 -5.85 15.74
CA TYR A 382 -12.82 -5.73 14.91
C TYR A 382 -13.18 -5.24 13.51
N LEU A 383 -12.46 -4.21 13.04
CA LEU A 383 -12.35 -3.96 11.61
C LEU A 383 -11.32 -4.95 11.07
N ALA A 384 -11.78 -6.10 10.59
CA ALA A 384 -10.90 -7.17 10.13
C ALA A 384 -10.95 -7.37 8.61
N SER A 385 -9.91 -7.95 8.08
CA SER A 385 -9.75 -8.34 6.68
C SER A 385 -8.84 -9.56 6.61
N THR A 386 -8.78 -10.21 5.46
CA THR A 386 -7.81 -11.28 5.20
C THR A 386 -6.35 -10.79 5.14
N SER A 387 -6.14 -9.47 5.14
CA SER A 387 -4.82 -8.84 5.17
C SER A 387 -4.75 -7.79 6.27
N ILE A 388 -3.65 -7.76 7.01
CA ILE A 388 -3.40 -6.80 8.09
C ILE A 388 -2.11 -6.05 7.81
N TYR A 389 -2.20 -4.72 7.65
CA TYR A 389 -1.03 -3.86 7.83
C TYR A 389 -0.72 -3.76 9.31
N VAL A 390 0.35 -4.42 9.75
CA VAL A 390 0.78 -4.36 11.15
C VAL A 390 1.26 -2.96 11.49
N THR A 391 0.89 -2.47 12.67
CA THR A 391 1.30 -1.17 13.20
C THR A 391 1.98 -1.35 14.57
N TYR A 392 2.81 -0.40 14.96
CA TYR A 392 3.50 -0.39 16.26
C TYR A 392 2.53 -0.39 17.45
N ALA A 393 1.29 0.05 17.24
CA ALA A 393 0.23 0.02 18.25
C ALA A 393 -0.43 -1.37 18.45
N HIS A 394 -0.15 -2.37 17.61
CA HIS A 394 -0.57 -3.74 17.84
C HIS A 394 0.33 -4.40 18.88
N THR A 395 -0.18 -4.61 20.10
CA THR A 395 0.56 -5.33 21.14
C THR A 395 0.24 -6.83 21.09
N ILE A 396 1.06 -7.66 21.73
CA ILE A 396 0.82 -9.11 21.84
C ILE A 396 -0.52 -9.39 22.51
N GLU A 397 -0.92 -8.59 23.53
CA GLU A 397 -2.20 -8.76 24.22
C GLU A 397 -3.39 -8.49 23.29
N ILE A 398 -3.29 -7.46 22.43
CA ILE A 398 -4.33 -7.16 21.43
C ILE A 398 -4.42 -8.29 20.42
N VAL A 399 -3.28 -8.80 19.96
CA VAL A 399 -3.24 -9.89 18.98
C VAL A 399 -3.76 -11.19 19.58
N ASN A 400 -3.42 -11.52 20.82
CA ASN A 400 -3.96 -12.71 21.48
C ASN A 400 -5.49 -12.67 21.57
N LYS A 401 -6.06 -11.54 22.01
CA LYS A 401 -7.52 -11.37 22.05
C LYS A 401 -8.16 -11.43 20.66
N TYR A 402 -7.48 -10.90 19.64
CA TYR A 402 -7.93 -11.03 18.25
C TYR A 402 -7.95 -12.50 17.84
N LEU A 403 -6.89 -13.27 18.12
CA LEU A 403 -6.81 -14.70 17.76
C LEU A 403 -7.83 -15.56 18.50
N GLU A 404 -8.17 -15.24 19.76
CA GLU A 404 -9.27 -15.89 20.49
C GLU A 404 -10.61 -15.72 19.74
N ASN A 405 -10.88 -14.53 19.18
CA ASN A 405 -12.06 -14.29 18.37
C ASN A 405 -11.98 -14.93 16.97
N VAL A 406 -10.78 -15.01 16.39
CA VAL A 406 -10.56 -15.74 15.13
C VAL A 406 -10.80 -17.22 15.31
N ASP A 407 -10.48 -17.81 16.47
CA ASP A 407 -10.76 -19.22 16.78
C ASP A 407 -12.26 -19.54 16.62
N GLU A 408 -13.13 -18.75 17.26
CA GLU A 408 -14.58 -18.89 17.12
C GLU A 408 -15.06 -18.67 15.68
N VAL A 409 -14.50 -17.66 14.99
CA VAL A 409 -14.92 -17.33 13.61
C VAL A 409 -14.48 -18.40 12.62
N PHE A 410 -13.29 -18.99 12.79
CA PHE A 410 -12.83 -20.09 11.95
C PHE A 410 -13.67 -21.36 12.15
N GLU A 411 -14.17 -21.61 13.36
CA GLU A 411 -15.15 -22.68 13.61
C GLU A 411 -16.44 -22.46 12.80
N ILE A 412 -17.01 -21.22 12.89
CA ILE A 412 -18.20 -20.84 12.11
C ILE A 412 -17.95 -20.98 10.60
N MET A 413 -16.79 -20.54 10.12
CA MET A 413 -16.43 -20.65 8.70
C MET A 413 -16.34 -22.11 8.26
N SER A 414 -15.69 -22.98 9.04
CA SER A 414 -15.56 -24.40 8.74
C SER A 414 -16.93 -25.06 8.66
N ASP A 415 -17.78 -24.85 9.65
CA ASP A 415 -19.14 -25.38 9.67
C ASP A 415 -19.97 -24.88 8.46
N ALA A 416 -19.86 -23.60 8.13
CA ALA A 416 -20.56 -23.01 7.00
C ALA A 416 -20.09 -23.57 5.65
N ILE A 417 -18.79 -23.78 5.48
CA ILE A 417 -18.19 -24.37 4.27
C ILE A 417 -18.63 -25.82 4.11
N ASN A 418 -18.48 -26.63 5.17
CA ASN A 418 -18.78 -28.06 5.15
C ASN A 418 -20.28 -28.35 4.91
N ASN A 419 -21.17 -27.45 5.34
CA ASN A 419 -22.61 -27.57 5.16
C ASN A 419 -23.14 -26.77 3.94
N ASN A 420 -22.29 -26.14 3.13
CA ASN A 420 -22.66 -25.26 1.99
C ASN A 420 -23.61 -24.12 2.40
N LYS A 421 -23.42 -23.53 3.59
CA LYS A 421 -24.28 -22.48 4.16
C LYS A 421 -23.64 -21.09 4.21
N VAL A 422 -22.49 -20.88 3.59
CA VAL A 422 -21.77 -19.59 3.66
C VAL A 422 -22.68 -18.43 3.25
N LEU A 423 -23.39 -18.53 2.12
CA LEU A 423 -24.28 -17.49 1.64
C LEU A 423 -25.50 -17.26 2.54
N ASP A 424 -26.01 -18.32 3.17
CA ASP A 424 -27.17 -18.25 4.06
C ASP A 424 -26.88 -17.49 5.36
N LEU A 425 -25.61 -17.45 5.78
CA LEU A 425 -25.16 -16.77 7.00
C LEU A 425 -24.81 -15.29 6.78
N LEU A 426 -24.75 -14.82 5.52
CA LEU A 426 -24.40 -13.45 5.24
C LEU A 426 -25.56 -12.50 5.54
N GLU A 427 -25.29 -11.46 6.31
CA GLU A 427 -26.20 -10.33 6.61
C GLU A 427 -25.95 -9.13 5.67
N THR A 428 -25.06 -9.26 4.70
CA THR A 428 -24.63 -8.25 3.76
C THR A 428 -24.41 -8.85 2.38
N GLU A 429 -24.33 -8.01 1.35
CA GLU A 429 -23.90 -8.45 0.02
C GLU A 429 -22.45 -8.97 0.06
N VAL A 430 -22.14 -9.95 -0.79
CA VAL A 430 -20.76 -10.46 -0.95
C VAL A 430 -19.84 -9.32 -1.39
N ARG A 431 -18.68 -9.22 -0.74
CA ARG A 431 -17.63 -8.23 -1.09
C ARG A 431 -17.21 -8.34 -2.56
N THR A 432 -16.69 -7.26 -3.09
CA THR A 432 -16.16 -7.24 -4.46
C THR A 432 -14.66 -6.97 -4.50
N ASP A 433 -13.94 -7.67 -5.37
CA ASP A 433 -12.53 -7.41 -5.66
C ASP A 433 -12.33 -6.64 -6.97
N MET A 434 -13.38 -6.41 -7.74
CA MET A 434 -13.32 -5.70 -9.02
C MET A 434 -13.52 -4.19 -8.85
N PHE A 435 -12.95 -3.42 -9.76
CA PHE A 435 -13.36 -2.03 -9.94
C PHE A 435 -14.73 -2.00 -10.61
N LYS A 436 -15.72 -1.46 -9.91
CA LYS A 436 -17.08 -1.27 -10.44
C LYS A 436 -17.52 0.17 -10.22
N ARG A 437 -18.25 0.71 -11.23
CA ARG A 437 -18.96 1.96 -11.07
C ARG A 437 -20.06 1.78 -10.03
N LEU A 438 -20.23 2.75 -9.12
CA LEU A 438 -21.21 2.67 -8.03
C LEU A 438 -22.61 3.14 -8.43
N ASN A 439 -22.71 3.99 -9.46
CA ASN A 439 -23.96 4.59 -9.94
C ASN A 439 -24.01 4.53 -11.48
#